data_1647df8768c891949877c98b247c975a
#
_entry.id   1647df8768c891949877c98b247c975a
#
_cell.length_a   1.000
_cell.length_b   1.000
_cell.length_c   1.000
_cell.angle_alpha   90.00
_cell.angle_beta   90.00
_cell.angle_gamma   90.00
#
_symmetry.space_group_name_H-M   'P 1'
#
loop_
_entity.id
_entity.type
_entity.pdbx_description
1 polymer ?
#
loop_
_entity_poly.entity_id
_entity_poly.type
_entity_poly.pdbx_seq_one_letter_code
_entity_poly.pdbx_strand_id
1 'polypeptide(L)'
;IAKNVIYQNSNTIFKRFDWLRRNEEKTNLNSHNIKLNINNPILASLKNKLENSLNSNLTNSLEYTQASLKDKNPFKNIRNWSHWSHGDISFGRVGEKGFVKPKDIRTRGIMFGADKLINNKIFGLAFRYGNDDVKIDNGTGSKLDAQAYTLNMYGSLPLDGKSNLNSLIGASFLSIDQLIKNTITGERYGRQIFASIIYENENEYTRHNLTPFGKFEIGITQLSEYTDFGTSATNSVDVHERLTFKTGNISGGLKFDDILYLDEKTLSRNGFVEYIFDLTPDIDHFYKNYHDNTSVRKTIKKHSL
;
A
#
# COMPACT_ATOMS: atom_id res chain seq x y z
N ILE A 1 2.92 8.41 6.14
CA ILE A 1 3.58 7.10 6.02
C ILE A 1 2.71 6.01 6.62
N ALA A 2 2.41 6.00 7.93
CA ALA A 2 1.69 4.90 8.60
C ALA A 2 0.37 4.51 7.89
N LYS A 3 -0.48 5.49 7.52
CA LYS A 3 -1.70 5.26 6.74
C LYS A 3 -1.40 4.71 5.34
N ASN A 4 -0.34 5.22 4.70
CA ASN A 4 0.05 4.76 3.37
C ASN A 4 0.47 3.29 3.38
N VAL A 5 1.19 2.85 4.41
CA VAL A 5 1.56 1.44 4.58
C VAL A 5 0.32 0.55 4.67
N ILE A 6 -0.69 0.93 5.47
CA ILE A 6 -1.96 0.19 5.56
C ILE A 6 -2.64 0.15 4.19
N TYR A 7 -2.85 1.31 3.58
CA TYR A 7 -3.52 1.44 2.28
C TYR A 7 -2.86 0.61 1.18
N GLN A 8 -1.53 0.66 1.06
CA GLN A 8 -0.80 -0.09 0.04
C GLN A 8 -0.90 -1.62 0.25
N ASN A 9 -0.84 -2.07 1.50
CA ASN A 9 -0.98 -3.49 1.82
C ASN A 9 -2.40 -3.98 1.53
N SER A 10 -3.43 -3.28 2.04
CA SER A 10 -4.83 -3.65 1.85
C SER A 10 -5.23 -3.61 0.37
N ASN A 11 -4.87 -2.54 -0.34
CA ASN A 11 -5.19 -2.39 -1.74
C ASN A 11 -4.55 -3.48 -2.63
N THR A 12 -3.31 -3.87 -2.35
CA THR A 12 -2.64 -4.94 -3.10
C THR A 12 -3.30 -6.29 -2.86
N ILE A 13 -3.62 -6.63 -1.60
CA ILE A 13 -4.26 -7.89 -1.26
C ILE A 13 -5.71 -7.96 -1.77
N PHE A 14 -6.48 -6.86 -1.67
CA PHE A 14 -7.85 -6.84 -2.21
C PHE A 14 -7.87 -6.96 -3.73
N LYS A 15 -6.89 -6.39 -4.45
CA LYS A 15 -6.70 -6.65 -5.89
C LYS A 15 -6.37 -8.11 -6.20
N ARG A 16 -5.66 -8.83 -5.30
CA ARG A 16 -5.45 -10.27 -5.45
C ARG A 16 -6.78 -11.03 -5.38
N PHE A 17 -7.69 -10.69 -4.46
CA PHE A 17 -9.02 -11.30 -4.41
C PHE A 17 -9.83 -11.02 -5.66
N ASP A 18 -9.82 -9.77 -6.17
CA ASP A 18 -10.48 -9.43 -7.43
C ASP A 18 -9.92 -10.25 -8.61
N TRP A 19 -8.60 -10.46 -8.63
CA TRP A 19 -7.97 -11.29 -9.65
C TRP A 19 -8.37 -12.76 -9.52
N LEU A 20 -8.43 -13.31 -8.31
CA LEU A 20 -8.83 -14.69 -8.05
C LEU A 20 -10.27 -14.94 -8.52
N ARG A 21 -11.21 -14.07 -8.19
CA ARG A 21 -12.60 -14.16 -8.66
C ARG A 21 -12.70 -14.19 -10.17
N ARG A 22 -12.02 -13.28 -10.87
CA ARG A 22 -12.02 -13.24 -12.34
C ARG A 22 -11.35 -14.45 -13.01
N ASN A 23 -10.66 -15.27 -12.27
CA ASN A 23 -9.88 -16.39 -12.79
C ASN A 23 -10.23 -17.71 -12.09
N GLU A 24 -11.42 -17.82 -11.51
CA GLU A 24 -11.89 -19.02 -10.78
C GLU A 24 -11.81 -20.31 -11.60
N GLU A 25 -12.08 -20.23 -12.90
CA GLU A 25 -12.05 -21.39 -13.79
C GLU A 25 -10.65 -21.89 -14.14
N LYS A 26 -9.59 -21.13 -13.78
CA LYS A 26 -8.22 -21.51 -14.09
C LYS A 26 -7.69 -22.55 -13.13
N THR A 27 -7.09 -23.57 -13.67
CA THR A 27 -6.41 -24.63 -12.88
C THR A 27 -5.12 -24.12 -12.21
N ASN A 28 -4.51 -23.04 -12.73
CA ASN A 28 -3.33 -22.41 -12.19
C ASN A 28 -3.65 -20.97 -11.79
N LEU A 29 -3.68 -20.73 -10.48
CA LEU A 29 -3.95 -19.40 -9.88
C LEU A 29 -2.68 -18.62 -9.53
N ASN A 30 -1.53 -19.01 -10.05
CA ASN A 30 -0.31 -18.22 -9.91
C ASN A 30 -0.43 -16.93 -10.74
N SER A 31 0.04 -15.82 -10.19
CA SER A 31 0.07 -14.56 -10.92
C SER A 31 1.26 -13.69 -10.53
N HIS A 32 1.87 -13.06 -11.52
CA HIS A 32 3.00 -12.18 -11.33
C HIS A 32 2.74 -10.87 -12.08
N ASN A 33 2.47 -9.80 -11.34
CA ASN A 33 2.09 -8.51 -11.91
C ASN A 33 2.88 -7.36 -11.30
N ILE A 34 3.43 -6.50 -12.14
CA ILE A 34 3.93 -5.19 -11.77
C ILE A 34 2.99 -4.14 -12.35
N LYS A 35 2.42 -3.28 -11.49
CA LYS A 35 1.51 -2.21 -11.89
C LYS A 35 2.07 -0.85 -11.52
N LEU A 36 2.03 0.08 -12.46
CA LEU A 36 2.32 1.49 -12.24
C LEU A 36 1.02 2.22 -11.86
N ASN A 37 0.95 2.77 -10.66
CA ASN A 37 -0.17 3.60 -10.23
C ASN A 37 0.24 5.09 -10.32
N ILE A 38 -0.26 5.77 -11.36
CA ILE A 38 0.06 7.18 -11.64
C ILE A 38 -1.22 7.99 -11.42
N ASN A 39 -1.25 8.80 -10.37
CA ASN A 39 -2.39 9.68 -10.06
C ASN A 39 -2.45 10.94 -10.96
N ASN A 40 -1.60 11.04 -11.98
CA ASN A 40 -1.60 12.15 -12.93
C ASN A 40 -2.29 11.74 -14.24
N PRO A 41 -3.40 12.37 -14.63
CA PRO A 41 -4.15 12.01 -15.83
C PRO A 41 -3.35 12.15 -17.13
N ILE A 42 -2.34 13.04 -17.19
CA ILE A 42 -1.48 13.24 -18.37
C ILE A 42 -0.53 12.05 -18.56
N LEU A 43 -0.09 11.43 -17.47
CA LEU A 43 0.81 10.27 -17.50
C LEU A 43 0.07 8.92 -17.58
N ALA A 44 -1.26 8.93 -17.48
CA ALA A 44 -2.08 7.71 -17.56
C ALA A 44 -1.94 7.00 -18.93
N SER A 45 -1.73 7.74 -20.00
CA SER A 45 -1.49 7.17 -21.33
C SER A 45 -0.13 6.47 -21.48
N LEU A 46 0.88 6.93 -20.76
CA LEU A 46 2.22 6.30 -20.69
C LEU A 46 2.23 5.06 -19.78
N LYS A 47 1.34 5.04 -18.78
CA LYS A 47 1.17 3.92 -17.86
C LYS A 47 0.95 2.60 -18.58
N ASN A 48 -0.03 2.55 -19.48
CA ASN A 48 -0.40 1.31 -20.20
C ASN A 48 0.75 0.79 -21.08
N LYS A 49 1.52 1.68 -21.71
CA LYS A 49 2.69 1.29 -22.51
C LYS A 49 3.83 0.75 -21.64
N LEU A 50 4.08 1.37 -20.49
CA LEU A 50 5.13 0.94 -19.56
C LEU A 50 4.75 -0.37 -18.84
N GLU A 51 3.51 -0.52 -18.41
CA GLU A 51 3.01 -1.76 -17.80
C GLU A 51 3.10 -2.94 -18.77
N ASN A 52 2.71 -2.75 -20.03
CA ASN A 52 2.83 -3.80 -21.04
C ASN A 52 4.27 -4.17 -21.34
N SER A 53 5.17 -3.20 -21.40
CA SER A 53 6.60 -3.44 -21.65
C SER A 53 7.28 -4.15 -20.46
N LEU A 54 6.95 -3.75 -19.23
CA LEU A 54 7.50 -4.36 -18.02
C LEU A 54 6.95 -5.77 -17.79
N ASN A 55 5.64 -5.96 -17.99
CA ASN A 55 5.00 -7.26 -17.80
C ASN A 55 5.47 -8.28 -18.85
N SER A 56 5.66 -7.88 -20.11
CA SER A 56 6.17 -8.78 -21.15
C SER A 56 7.60 -9.25 -20.87
N ASN A 57 8.46 -8.36 -20.39
CA ASN A 57 9.85 -8.70 -20.08
C ASN A 57 9.98 -9.56 -18.82
N LEU A 58 9.14 -9.31 -17.81
CA LEU A 58 9.11 -10.10 -16.57
C LEU A 58 8.47 -11.48 -16.77
N THR A 59 7.40 -11.57 -17.56
CA THR A 59 6.76 -12.86 -17.85
C THR A 59 7.73 -13.78 -18.58
N ASN A 60 8.46 -13.27 -19.56
CA ASN A 60 9.47 -14.05 -20.29
C ASN A 60 10.64 -14.48 -19.39
N SER A 61 11.11 -13.60 -18.49
CA SER A 61 12.19 -13.94 -17.55
C SER A 61 11.76 -14.92 -16.47
N LEU A 62 10.52 -14.82 -15.99
CA LEU A 62 9.95 -15.71 -14.98
C LEU A 62 9.57 -17.08 -15.56
N GLU A 63 9.10 -17.15 -16.81
CA GLU A 63 8.88 -18.42 -17.51
C GLU A 63 10.21 -19.17 -17.73
N TYR A 64 11.28 -18.45 -18.06
CA TYR A 64 12.61 -19.04 -18.18
C TYR A 64 13.14 -19.55 -16.83
N THR A 65 12.90 -18.79 -15.76
CA THR A 65 13.26 -19.19 -14.39
C THR A 65 12.38 -20.36 -13.90
N GLN A 66 11.10 -20.39 -14.22
CA GLN A 66 10.21 -21.53 -13.90
C GLN A 66 10.58 -22.79 -14.65
N ALA A 67 11.00 -22.70 -15.92
CA ALA A 67 11.47 -23.85 -16.69
C ALA A 67 12.78 -24.43 -16.12
N SER A 68 13.67 -23.56 -15.64
CA SER A 68 14.93 -23.96 -14.99
C SER A 68 14.75 -24.50 -13.56
N LEU A 69 13.70 -24.05 -12.84
CA LEU A 69 13.38 -24.50 -11.48
C LEU A 69 12.49 -25.75 -11.44
N LYS A 70 11.97 -26.21 -12.57
CA LYS A 70 11.09 -27.39 -12.64
C LYS A 70 11.71 -28.66 -12.06
N ASP A 71 13.01 -28.77 -12.08
CA ASP A 71 13.72 -29.95 -11.57
C ASP A 71 14.26 -29.83 -10.13
N LYS A 72 14.24 -28.64 -9.52
CA LYS A 72 14.78 -28.41 -8.16
C LYS A 72 13.88 -27.55 -7.27
N ASN A 73 12.57 -27.65 -7.41
CA ASN A 73 11.67 -26.83 -6.60
C ASN A 73 11.49 -27.43 -5.20
N PRO A 74 12.08 -26.83 -4.13
CA PRO A 74 11.92 -27.31 -2.75
C PRO A 74 10.46 -27.21 -2.25
N PHE A 75 9.59 -26.47 -2.98
CA PHE A 75 8.17 -26.31 -2.66
C PHE A 75 7.25 -27.31 -3.39
N LYS A 76 7.79 -28.31 -4.07
CA LYS A 76 7.02 -29.33 -4.82
C LYS A 76 6.03 -30.11 -3.97
N ASN A 77 6.16 -30.05 -2.63
CA ASN A 77 5.28 -30.74 -1.68
C ASN A 77 4.21 -29.86 -1.04
N ILE A 78 4.13 -28.56 -1.35
CA ILE A 78 3.04 -27.71 -0.89
C ILE A 78 1.87 -27.86 -1.89
N ARG A 79 1.20 -28.99 -1.83
CA ARG A 79 0.02 -29.28 -2.64
C ARG A 79 -1.01 -28.16 -2.45
N ASN A 80 -1.42 -27.52 -3.55
CA ASN A 80 -2.54 -26.59 -3.66
C ASN A 80 -2.34 -25.15 -3.14
N TRP A 81 -1.09 -24.66 -3.00
CA TRP A 81 -0.82 -23.24 -2.79
C TRP A 81 -0.56 -22.53 -4.13
N SER A 82 -1.19 -21.39 -4.31
CA SER A 82 -0.94 -20.49 -5.44
C SER A 82 0.01 -19.40 -5.00
N HIS A 83 1.05 -19.14 -5.79
CA HIS A 83 2.06 -18.11 -5.51
C HIS A 83 1.81 -16.89 -6.40
N TRP A 84 2.01 -15.71 -5.84
CA TRP A 84 1.84 -14.50 -6.58
C TRP A 84 2.84 -13.42 -6.17
N SER A 85 3.08 -12.49 -7.08
CA SER A 85 3.85 -11.29 -6.81
C SER A 85 3.15 -10.07 -7.42
N HIS A 86 3.31 -8.93 -6.75
CA HIS A 86 2.77 -7.66 -7.20
C HIS A 86 3.79 -6.56 -6.91
N GLY A 87 4.11 -5.77 -7.96
CA GLY A 87 4.90 -4.55 -7.81
C GLY A 87 4.05 -3.33 -8.09
N ASP A 88 4.25 -2.26 -7.33
CA ASP A 88 3.56 -1.00 -7.50
C ASP A 88 4.51 0.19 -7.41
N ILE A 89 4.23 1.18 -8.23
CA ILE A 89 4.84 2.51 -8.13
C ILE A 89 3.71 3.52 -8.18
N SER A 90 3.68 4.43 -7.20
CA SER A 90 2.70 5.50 -7.20
C SER A 90 3.38 6.86 -7.02
N PHE A 91 2.79 7.87 -7.67
CA PHE A 91 3.21 9.26 -7.59
C PHE A 91 2.02 10.10 -7.16
N GLY A 92 2.20 10.93 -6.17
CA GLY A 92 1.16 11.80 -5.66
C GLY A 92 1.70 13.15 -5.26
N ARG A 93 0.83 14.16 -5.28
CA ARG A 93 1.12 15.49 -4.75
C ARG A 93 -0.02 15.91 -3.83
N VAL A 94 0.32 16.37 -2.63
CA VAL A 94 -0.65 16.74 -1.60
C VAL A 94 -0.28 18.11 -1.03
N GLY A 95 -1.28 18.95 -0.73
CA GLY A 95 -1.09 20.17 0.04
C GLY A 95 -0.94 21.45 -0.78
N GLU A 96 -1.67 21.60 -1.88
CA GLU A 96 -1.67 22.86 -2.69
C GLU A 96 -2.68 23.91 -2.24
N LYS A 97 -3.41 23.69 -1.13
CA LYS A 97 -4.44 24.64 -0.67
C LYS A 97 -3.93 25.53 0.47
N GLY A 98 -3.97 26.84 0.26
CA GLY A 98 -3.66 27.86 1.27
C GLY A 98 -2.19 27.86 1.72
N PHE A 99 -1.95 27.89 3.03
CA PHE A 99 -0.62 27.93 3.63
C PHE A 99 0.08 26.55 3.75
N VAL A 100 -0.55 25.48 3.27
CA VAL A 100 0.03 24.14 3.33
C VAL A 100 0.98 23.95 2.15
N LYS A 101 2.25 23.74 2.44
CA LYS A 101 3.28 23.53 1.43
C LYS A 101 3.08 22.20 0.73
N PRO A 102 3.20 22.15 -0.61
CA PRO A 102 3.00 20.91 -1.36
C PRO A 102 4.06 19.88 -1.00
N LYS A 103 3.63 18.61 -0.99
CA LYS A 103 4.49 17.45 -0.75
C LYS A 103 4.38 16.52 -1.95
N ASP A 104 5.50 16.24 -2.58
CA ASP A 104 5.58 15.20 -3.60
C ASP A 104 5.87 13.87 -2.92
N ILE A 105 5.01 12.89 -3.16
CA ILE A 105 5.09 11.55 -2.58
C ILE A 105 5.36 10.56 -3.70
N ARG A 106 6.38 9.73 -3.53
CA ARG A 106 6.67 8.59 -4.40
C ARG A 106 6.68 7.34 -3.55
N THR A 107 5.83 6.40 -3.89
CA THR A 107 5.78 5.10 -3.22
C THR A 107 6.18 4.01 -4.21
N ARG A 108 7.06 3.14 -3.78
CA ARG A 108 7.48 1.93 -4.52
C ARG A 108 7.31 0.75 -3.61
N GLY A 109 6.78 -0.34 -4.14
CA GLY A 109 6.62 -1.54 -3.35
C GLY A 109 6.64 -2.81 -4.18
N ILE A 110 7.04 -3.89 -3.53
CA ILE A 110 6.93 -5.24 -4.05
C ILE A 110 6.34 -6.13 -2.97
N MET A 111 5.38 -6.95 -3.35
CA MET A 111 4.72 -7.91 -2.48
C MET A 111 4.78 -9.31 -3.08
N PHE A 112 5.11 -10.27 -2.26
CA PHE A 112 5.07 -11.70 -2.60
C PHE A 112 4.08 -12.37 -1.66
N GLY A 113 3.24 -13.23 -2.21
CA GLY A 113 2.26 -13.93 -1.42
C GLY A 113 2.03 -15.35 -1.89
N ALA A 114 1.41 -16.11 -1.00
CA ALA A 114 0.89 -17.43 -1.29
C ALA A 114 -0.49 -17.57 -0.67
N ASP A 115 -1.42 -18.14 -1.41
CA ASP A 115 -2.78 -18.39 -0.95
C ASP A 115 -3.27 -19.79 -1.32
N LYS A 116 -4.26 -20.24 -0.58
CA LYS A 116 -4.89 -21.53 -0.75
C LYS A 116 -6.40 -21.40 -0.71
N LEU A 117 -7.06 -22.05 -1.64
CA LEU A 117 -8.52 -22.21 -1.65
C LEU A 117 -8.91 -23.45 -0.84
N ILE A 118 -9.73 -23.28 0.19
CA ILE A 118 -10.24 -24.34 1.05
C ILE A 118 -11.75 -24.16 1.21
N ASN A 119 -12.55 -25.08 0.68
CA ASN A 119 -14.02 -25.02 0.77
C ASN A 119 -14.58 -23.66 0.34
N ASN A 120 -14.16 -23.16 -0.81
CA ASN A 120 -14.53 -21.85 -1.38
C ASN A 120 -14.08 -20.63 -0.57
N LYS A 121 -13.26 -20.81 0.46
CA LYS A 121 -12.65 -19.75 1.26
C LYS A 121 -11.18 -19.61 0.90
N ILE A 122 -10.69 -18.38 0.80
CA ILE A 122 -9.29 -18.11 0.53
C ILE A 122 -8.60 -17.77 1.83
N PHE A 123 -7.42 -18.36 2.03
CA PHE A 123 -6.50 -18.02 3.10
C PHE A 123 -5.11 -17.85 2.53
N GLY A 124 -4.39 -16.81 2.96
CA GLY A 124 -3.06 -16.53 2.44
C GLY A 124 -2.17 -15.74 3.38
N LEU A 125 -0.88 -15.77 3.02
CA LEU A 125 0.18 -14.99 3.65
C LEU A 125 0.90 -14.18 2.59
N ALA A 126 1.33 -12.97 2.93
CA ALA A 126 2.12 -12.13 2.03
C ALA A 126 3.15 -11.31 2.79
N PHE A 127 4.30 -11.12 2.15
CA PHE A 127 5.36 -10.22 2.59
C PHE A 127 5.46 -9.06 1.61
N ARG A 128 5.55 -7.83 2.15
CA ARG A 128 5.74 -6.61 1.35
C ARG A 128 6.96 -5.84 1.83
N TYR A 129 7.78 -5.43 0.88
CA TYR A 129 8.75 -4.36 1.04
C TYR A 129 8.22 -3.10 0.34
N GLY A 130 8.20 -1.98 1.04
CA GLY A 130 7.77 -0.68 0.53
C GLY A 130 8.77 0.42 0.86
N ASN A 131 8.89 1.39 -0.03
CA ASN A 131 9.68 2.60 0.16
C ASN A 131 8.86 3.82 -0.25
N ASP A 132 8.71 4.76 0.68
CA ASP A 132 8.03 6.05 0.51
C ASP A 132 9.07 7.18 0.53
N ASP A 133 9.19 7.90 -0.57
CA ASP A 133 10.03 9.12 -0.69
C ASP A 133 9.10 10.33 -0.70
N VAL A 134 9.19 11.16 0.32
CA VAL A 134 8.38 12.37 0.49
C VAL A 134 9.28 13.59 0.43
N LYS A 135 9.11 14.43 -0.60
CA LYS A 135 9.77 15.73 -0.73
C LYS A 135 8.82 16.84 -0.36
N ILE A 136 9.25 17.72 0.51
CA ILE A 136 8.49 18.89 0.92
C ILE A 136 9.00 20.09 0.13
N ASP A 137 8.18 20.56 -0.81
CA ASP A 137 8.51 21.72 -1.67
C ASP A 137 8.31 23.01 -0.89
N ASN A 138 9.30 23.37 -0.11
CA ASN A 138 9.31 24.61 0.69
C ASN A 138 10.53 25.49 0.44
N GLY A 139 11.30 25.20 -0.61
CA GLY A 139 12.58 25.87 -0.88
C GLY A 139 13.69 25.58 0.14
N THR A 140 13.42 24.73 1.14
CA THR A 140 14.37 24.43 2.23
C THR A 140 15.03 23.05 2.10
N GLY A 141 14.66 22.26 1.08
CA GLY A 141 15.26 20.95 0.82
C GLY A 141 14.92 19.86 1.84
N SER A 142 13.73 19.93 2.46
CA SER A 142 13.31 18.91 3.42
C SER A 142 12.81 17.65 2.72
N LYS A 143 13.26 16.50 3.21
CA LYS A 143 12.90 15.17 2.70
C LYS A 143 12.55 14.22 3.85
N LEU A 144 11.78 13.20 3.51
CA LEU A 144 11.52 12.08 4.40
C LEU A 144 11.49 10.81 3.54
N ASP A 145 12.37 9.89 3.84
CA ASP A 145 12.45 8.56 3.25
C ASP A 145 11.97 7.54 4.28
N ALA A 146 11.04 6.66 3.89
CA ALA A 146 10.54 5.64 4.79
C ALA A 146 10.55 4.28 4.11
N GLN A 147 11.09 3.31 4.80
CA GLN A 147 11.07 1.91 4.40
C GLN A 147 10.12 1.14 5.32
N ALA A 148 9.36 0.22 4.74
CA ALA A 148 8.43 -0.63 5.47
C ALA A 148 8.60 -2.09 5.05
N TYR A 149 8.76 -2.97 6.03
CA TYR A 149 8.75 -4.42 5.87
C TYR A 149 7.48 -4.93 6.54
N THR A 150 6.59 -5.55 5.79
CA THR A 150 5.27 -5.94 6.28
C THR A 150 4.99 -7.41 6.04
N LEU A 151 4.56 -8.11 7.08
CA LEU A 151 3.98 -9.43 6.98
C LEU A 151 2.46 -9.32 7.10
N ASN A 152 1.74 -9.95 6.18
CA ASN A 152 0.28 -9.94 6.13
C ASN A 152 -0.28 -11.36 6.18
N MET A 153 -1.36 -11.54 6.91
CA MET A 153 -2.25 -12.69 6.84
C MET A 153 -3.60 -12.21 6.33
N TYR A 154 -4.18 -12.90 5.36
CA TYR A 154 -5.42 -12.47 4.71
C TYR A 154 -6.35 -13.61 4.39
N GLY A 155 -7.62 -13.29 4.23
CA GLY A 155 -8.64 -14.26 3.87
C GLY A 155 -9.86 -13.63 3.20
N SER A 156 -10.57 -14.45 2.42
CA SER A 156 -11.83 -14.12 1.77
C SER A 156 -12.88 -15.15 2.11
N LEU A 157 -14.04 -14.67 2.55
CA LEU A 157 -15.23 -15.47 2.89
C LEU A 157 -16.36 -15.09 1.95
N PRO A 158 -16.80 -15.97 1.04
CA PRO A 158 -18.06 -15.78 0.35
C PRO A 158 -19.21 -15.91 1.36
N LEU A 159 -20.10 -14.92 1.40
CA LEU A 159 -21.29 -14.91 2.27
C LEU A 159 -22.51 -15.50 1.55
N ASP A 160 -22.63 -15.16 0.28
CA ASP A 160 -23.63 -15.67 -0.66
C ASP A 160 -23.02 -15.71 -2.06
N GLY A 161 -23.82 -16.04 -3.09
CA GLY A 161 -23.33 -16.12 -4.47
C GLY A 161 -22.83 -14.79 -5.06
N LYS A 162 -23.02 -13.67 -4.37
CA LYS A 162 -22.68 -12.32 -4.86
C LYS A 162 -21.83 -11.50 -3.89
N SER A 163 -21.88 -11.84 -2.60
CA SER A 163 -21.24 -11.03 -1.56
C SER A 163 -20.04 -11.72 -0.97
N ASN A 164 -18.99 -10.96 -0.77
CA ASN A 164 -17.72 -11.41 -0.18
C ASN A 164 -17.30 -10.52 0.98
N LEU A 165 -16.79 -11.11 2.04
CA LEU A 165 -16.11 -10.45 3.12
C LEU A 165 -14.62 -10.78 3.05
N ASN A 166 -13.82 -9.78 2.70
CA ASN A 166 -12.38 -9.92 2.60
C ASN A 166 -11.72 -9.23 3.79
N SER A 167 -10.69 -9.84 4.35
CA SER A 167 -10.01 -9.32 5.53
C SER A 167 -8.51 -9.53 5.45
N LEU A 168 -7.77 -8.66 6.12
CA LEU A 168 -6.35 -8.82 6.34
C LEU A 168 -5.94 -8.27 7.71
N ILE A 169 -4.88 -8.85 8.27
CA ILE A 169 -4.14 -8.35 9.42
C ILE A 169 -2.68 -8.28 9.01
N GLY A 170 -2.02 -7.16 9.33
CA GLY A 170 -0.61 -6.95 9.00
C GLY A 170 0.19 -6.43 10.18
N ALA A 171 1.48 -6.78 10.18
CA ALA A 171 2.48 -6.25 11.09
C ALA A 171 3.65 -5.70 10.29
N SER A 172 4.08 -4.47 10.59
CA SER A 172 5.14 -3.76 9.86
C SER A 172 6.25 -3.29 10.78
N PHE A 173 7.48 -3.35 10.26
CA PHE A 173 8.62 -2.60 10.78
C PHE A 173 8.90 -1.43 9.84
N LEU A 174 9.11 -0.25 10.43
CA LEU A 174 9.32 1.00 9.73
C LEU A 174 10.71 1.54 10.05
N SER A 175 11.42 2.02 9.04
CA SER A 175 12.62 2.85 9.18
C SER A 175 12.35 4.16 8.46
N ILE A 176 12.53 5.27 9.14
CA ILE A 176 12.18 6.61 8.66
C ILE A 176 13.41 7.50 8.81
N ASP A 177 13.96 7.90 7.69
CA ASP A 177 15.06 8.87 7.60
C ASP A 177 14.49 10.23 7.24
N GLN A 178 14.86 11.25 8.00
CA GLN A 178 14.44 12.61 7.74
C GLN A 178 15.63 13.54 7.53
N LEU A 179 15.46 14.45 6.59
CA LEU A 179 16.35 15.58 6.36
C LEU A 179 15.51 16.85 6.43
N ILE A 180 15.82 17.74 7.35
CA ILE A 180 15.12 19.01 7.55
C ILE A 180 16.04 20.15 7.14
N LYS A 181 15.56 21.01 6.23
CA LYS A 181 16.27 22.20 5.75
C LYS A 181 17.72 21.93 5.27
N ASN A 182 17.98 20.75 4.73
CA ASN A 182 19.30 20.26 4.32
C ASN A 182 20.40 20.26 5.42
N THR A 183 20.04 20.46 6.67
CA THR A 183 21.02 20.66 7.77
C THR A 183 20.77 19.78 8.98
N ILE A 184 19.56 19.28 9.18
CA ILE A 184 19.20 18.46 10.35
C ILE A 184 18.81 17.08 9.84
N THR A 185 19.46 16.06 10.37
CA THR A 185 19.16 14.66 10.05
C THR A 185 18.64 13.93 11.27
N GLY A 186 17.72 12.99 11.06
CA GLY A 186 17.20 12.12 12.11
C GLY A 186 16.78 10.78 11.53
N GLU A 187 17.02 9.72 12.28
CA GLU A 187 16.59 8.37 11.96
C GLU A 187 15.64 7.87 13.03
N ARG A 188 14.49 7.32 12.62
CA ARG A 188 13.46 6.86 13.52
C ARG A 188 12.91 5.51 13.10
N TYR A 189 12.88 4.58 14.02
CA TYR A 189 12.28 3.26 13.82
C TYR A 189 10.84 3.23 14.32
N GLY A 190 10.05 2.32 13.73
CA GLY A 190 8.67 2.14 14.14
C GLY A 190 8.19 0.70 13.99
N ARG A 191 7.09 0.43 14.67
CA ARG A 191 6.33 -0.82 14.56
C ARG A 191 4.86 -0.46 14.36
N GLN A 192 4.20 -1.22 13.50
CA GLN A 192 2.78 -1.02 13.23
C GLN A 192 2.08 -2.36 13.18
N ILE A 193 0.89 -2.41 13.78
CA ILE A 193 -0.07 -3.50 13.61
C ILE A 193 -1.33 -2.88 13.05
N PHE A 194 -1.94 -3.54 12.06
CA PHE A 194 -3.14 -3.03 11.42
C PHE A 194 -4.06 -4.15 10.95
N ALA A 195 -5.33 -3.80 10.75
CA ALA A 195 -6.31 -4.65 10.14
C ALA A 195 -7.13 -3.88 9.12
N SER A 196 -7.61 -4.57 8.09
CA SER A 196 -8.54 -4.05 7.09
C SER A 196 -9.59 -5.08 6.75
N ILE A 197 -10.83 -4.64 6.62
CA ILE A 197 -11.97 -5.46 6.22
C ILE A 197 -12.69 -4.72 5.09
N ILE A 198 -13.05 -5.44 4.04
CA ILE A 198 -13.88 -4.94 2.95
C ILE A 198 -15.04 -5.91 2.71
N TYR A 199 -16.24 -5.37 2.67
CA TYR A 199 -17.45 -6.04 2.19
C TYR A 199 -17.73 -5.61 0.77
N GLU A 200 -17.97 -6.57 -0.11
CA GLU A 200 -18.22 -6.35 -1.54
C GLU A 200 -19.48 -7.11 -1.95
N ASN A 201 -20.30 -6.49 -2.80
CA ASN A 201 -21.47 -7.14 -3.38
C ASN A 201 -21.41 -7.00 -4.91
N GLU A 202 -21.15 -8.09 -5.62
CA GLU A 202 -21.00 -8.10 -7.07
C GLU A 202 -22.35 -8.20 -7.77
N ASN A 203 -22.67 -7.23 -8.59
CA ASN A 203 -23.86 -7.21 -9.42
C ASN A 203 -23.46 -7.37 -10.88
N GLU A 204 -23.81 -8.52 -11.43
CA GLU A 204 -23.56 -8.86 -12.83
C GLU A 204 -24.65 -8.28 -13.73
N TYR A 205 -24.26 -7.54 -14.74
CA TYR A 205 -25.08 -7.07 -15.85
C TYR A 205 -24.57 -7.69 -17.15
N THR A 206 -25.38 -7.70 -18.18
CA THR A 206 -25.09 -8.39 -19.45
C THR A 206 -23.73 -8.07 -20.07
N ARG A 207 -23.15 -6.90 -19.77
CA ARG A 207 -21.88 -6.46 -20.38
C ARG A 207 -20.84 -5.95 -19.37
N HIS A 208 -21.23 -5.74 -18.13
CA HIS A 208 -20.33 -5.17 -17.11
C HIS A 208 -20.75 -5.60 -15.72
N ASN A 209 -19.79 -5.63 -14.82
CA ASN A 209 -20.02 -5.89 -13.41
C ASN A 209 -19.84 -4.60 -12.61
N LEU A 210 -20.77 -4.35 -11.70
CA LEU A 210 -20.71 -3.27 -10.74
C LEU A 210 -20.63 -3.86 -9.33
N THR A 211 -19.60 -3.48 -8.59
CA THR A 211 -19.37 -4.01 -7.25
C THR A 211 -19.31 -2.85 -6.25
N PRO A 212 -20.45 -2.46 -5.62
CA PRO A 212 -20.42 -1.60 -4.46
C PRO A 212 -19.64 -2.26 -3.33
N PHE A 213 -18.88 -1.44 -2.58
CA PHE A 213 -18.11 -1.93 -1.46
C PHE A 213 -18.09 -0.93 -0.31
N GLY A 214 -17.92 -1.48 0.91
CA GLY A 214 -17.60 -0.73 2.11
C GLY A 214 -16.34 -1.29 2.75
N LYS A 215 -15.40 -0.43 3.15
CA LYS A 215 -14.10 -0.82 3.71
C LYS A 215 -13.84 -0.10 5.03
N PHE A 216 -13.26 -0.81 5.98
CA PHE A 216 -12.82 -0.30 7.26
C PHE A 216 -11.36 -0.69 7.49
N GLU A 217 -10.53 0.28 7.89
CA GLU A 217 -9.11 0.11 8.15
C GLU A 217 -8.75 0.73 9.49
N ILE A 218 -7.99 0.00 10.30
CA ILE A 218 -7.48 0.48 11.59
C ILE A 218 -6.02 0.09 11.76
N GLY A 219 -5.27 0.89 12.52
CA GLY A 219 -3.89 0.57 12.86
C GLY A 219 -3.42 1.28 14.11
N ILE A 220 -2.43 0.69 14.73
CA ILE A 220 -1.68 1.26 15.84
C ILE A 220 -0.22 1.29 15.44
N THR A 221 0.38 2.48 15.50
CA THR A 221 1.78 2.69 15.16
C THR A 221 2.52 3.22 16.39
N GLN A 222 3.65 2.61 16.71
CA GLN A 222 4.57 3.06 17.73
C GLN A 222 5.89 3.42 17.04
N LEU A 223 6.32 4.67 17.22
CA LEU A 223 7.61 5.16 16.76
C LEU A 223 8.55 5.27 17.98
N SER A 224 9.82 4.89 17.80
CA SER A 224 10.86 5.01 18.83
C SER A 224 11.13 6.49 19.16
N GLU A 225 11.78 6.72 20.28
CA GLU A 225 12.48 7.99 20.49
C GLU A 225 13.62 8.14 19.48
N TYR A 226 13.98 9.37 19.17
CA TYR A 226 15.14 9.68 18.33
C TYR A 226 15.66 11.08 18.60
N THR A 227 16.88 11.33 18.18
CA THR A 227 17.55 12.61 18.34
C THR A 227 17.87 13.18 16.95
N ASP A 228 17.56 14.45 16.76
CA ASP A 228 17.95 15.20 15.56
C ASP A 228 19.40 15.69 15.70
N PHE A 229 20.19 15.52 14.63
CA PHE A 229 21.57 15.96 14.55
C PHE A 229 21.72 17.08 13.52
N GLY A 230 22.19 18.23 13.96
CA GLY A 230 22.50 19.36 13.08
C GLY A 230 23.95 19.34 12.60
N THR A 231 24.18 19.86 11.39
CA THR A 231 25.52 19.97 10.78
C THR A 231 26.27 21.26 11.17
N SER A 232 25.61 22.18 11.86
CA SER A 232 26.21 23.46 12.32
C SER A 232 26.28 23.52 13.84
N ALA A 233 27.33 24.13 14.37
CA ALA A 233 27.55 24.31 15.81
C ALA A 233 26.44 25.10 16.54
N THR A 234 25.58 25.79 15.80
CA THR A 234 24.43 26.56 16.30
C THR A 234 23.10 25.78 16.23
N ASN A 235 23.13 24.56 15.68
CA ASN A 235 21.90 23.78 15.55
C ASN A 235 21.54 23.11 16.88
N SER A 236 20.37 23.45 17.37
CA SER A 236 19.77 22.76 18.50
C SER A 236 19.50 21.31 18.11
N VAL A 237 19.90 20.44 19.01
CA VAL A 237 19.60 19.02 18.95
C VAL A 237 18.29 18.81 19.71
N ASP A 238 17.26 18.38 19.01
CA ASP A 238 15.98 18.06 19.62
C ASP A 238 15.90 16.56 19.89
N VAL A 239 15.47 16.19 21.08
CA VAL A 239 15.16 14.81 21.47
C VAL A 239 13.66 14.62 21.37
N HIS A 240 13.24 13.73 20.48
CA HIS A 240 11.85 13.40 20.24
C HIS A 240 11.47 12.13 21.01
N GLU A 241 10.46 12.23 21.84
CA GLU A 241 9.99 11.11 22.65
C GLU A 241 9.33 10.02 21.77
N ARG A 242 9.21 8.83 22.39
CA ARG A 242 8.41 7.74 21.80
C ARG A 242 6.99 8.21 21.54
N LEU A 243 6.48 7.89 20.34
CA LEU A 243 5.14 8.31 19.91
C LEU A 243 4.31 7.08 19.55
N THR A 244 3.16 6.94 20.19
CA THR A 244 2.16 5.92 19.83
C THR A 244 0.88 6.62 19.38
N PHE A 245 0.39 6.23 18.22
CA PHE A 245 -0.85 6.80 17.67
C PHE A 245 -1.68 5.75 16.96
N LYS A 246 -2.98 6.03 16.88
CA LYS A 246 -3.97 5.21 16.19
C LYS A 246 -4.31 5.85 14.85
N THR A 247 -4.57 5.02 13.86
CA THR A 247 -5.08 5.43 12.54
C THR A 247 -6.36 4.68 12.25
N GLY A 248 -7.30 5.30 11.57
CA GLY A 248 -8.53 4.65 11.16
C GLY A 248 -9.13 5.34 9.95
N ASN A 249 -9.66 4.54 9.03
CA ASN A 249 -10.41 5.01 7.87
C ASN A 249 -11.68 4.18 7.71
N ILE A 250 -12.75 4.81 7.28
CA ILE A 250 -13.91 4.15 6.72
C ILE A 250 -14.08 4.65 5.30
N SER A 251 -14.36 3.76 4.37
CA SER A 251 -14.57 4.16 2.99
C SER A 251 -15.68 3.34 2.34
N GLY A 252 -16.23 3.90 1.27
CA GLY A 252 -17.21 3.25 0.44
C GLY A 252 -17.02 3.65 -1.00
N GLY A 253 -17.41 2.78 -1.91
CA GLY A 253 -17.19 3.04 -3.32
C GLY A 253 -17.85 2.04 -4.24
N LEU A 254 -17.52 2.17 -5.51
CA LEU A 254 -18.02 1.35 -6.59
C LEU A 254 -16.86 0.92 -7.48
N LYS A 255 -16.72 -0.38 -7.70
CA LYS A 255 -15.82 -0.94 -8.71
C LYS A 255 -16.62 -1.22 -9.99
N PHE A 256 -15.97 -1.05 -11.11
CA PHE A 256 -16.48 -1.32 -12.45
C PHE A 256 -15.53 -2.25 -13.18
N ASP A 257 -16.05 -3.35 -13.68
CA ASP A 257 -15.33 -4.32 -14.50
C ASP A 257 -16.14 -4.59 -15.78
N ASP A 258 -15.49 -4.54 -16.94
CA ASP A 258 -16.10 -4.80 -18.24
C ASP A 258 -15.14 -5.55 -19.16
N ILE A 259 -15.66 -6.50 -19.92
CA ILE A 259 -14.90 -7.28 -20.88
C ILE A 259 -15.49 -7.04 -22.28
N LEU A 260 -14.69 -6.40 -23.14
CA LEU A 260 -15.01 -6.22 -24.54
C LEU A 260 -14.37 -7.34 -25.37
N TYR A 261 -15.19 -8.01 -26.14
CA TYR A 261 -14.74 -8.99 -27.13
C TYR A 261 -14.55 -8.27 -28.49
N LEU A 262 -13.33 -8.24 -28.97
CA LEU A 262 -12.92 -7.64 -30.23
C LEU A 262 -12.34 -8.75 -31.13
N ASP A 263 -13.18 -9.36 -31.96
CA ASP A 263 -12.85 -10.49 -32.83
C ASP A 263 -12.00 -11.57 -32.11
N GLU A 264 -10.70 -11.61 -32.34
CA GLU A 264 -9.78 -12.57 -31.71
C GLU A 264 -9.17 -12.08 -30.39
N LYS A 265 -9.50 -10.89 -29.90
CA LYS A 265 -8.90 -10.27 -28.73
C LYS A 265 -9.95 -9.90 -27.68
N THR A 266 -9.61 -10.07 -26.44
CA THR A 266 -10.41 -9.57 -25.31
C THR A 266 -9.74 -8.36 -24.69
N LEU A 267 -10.51 -7.28 -24.47
CA LEU A 267 -10.08 -6.09 -23.75
C LEU A 267 -10.82 -6.03 -22.40
N SER A 268 -10.10 -6.19 -21.31
CA SER A 268 -10.64 -5.98 -19.97
C SER A 268 -10.46 -4.52 -19.56
N ARG A 269 -11.55 -3.87 -19.18
CA ARG A 269 -11.58 -2.51 -18.61
C ARG A 269 -11.99 -2.62 -17.14
N ASN A 270 -11.23 -2.01 -16.25
CA ASN A 270 -11.58 -1.94 -14.85
C ASN A 270 -11.28 -0.56 -14.28
N GLY A 271 -12.06 -0.16 -13.29
CA GLY A 271 -11.91 1.10 -12.59
C GLY A 271 -12.64 1.08 -11.26
N PHE A 272 -12.37 2.05 -10.43
CA PHE A 272 -13.11 2.22 -9.18
C PHE A 272 -13.16 3.70 -8.78
N VAL A 273 -14.20 4.02 -8.01
CA VAL A 273 -14.34 5.30 -7.29
C VAL A 273 -14.52 4.96 -5.82
N GLU A 274 -13.73 5.60 -4.96
CA GLU A 274 -13.74 5.40 -3.52
C GLU A 274 -13.75 6.75 -2.80
N TYR A 275 -14.65 6.90 -1.85
CA TYR A 275 -14.66 8.03 -0.91
C TYR A 275 -14.14 7.54 0.44
N ILE A 276 -13.11 8.20 0.96
CA ILE A 276 -12.43 7.81 2.20
C ILE A 276 -12.70 8.87 3.26
N PHE A 277 -13.28 8.46 4.38
CA PHE A 277 -13.44 9.27 5.57
C PHE A 277 -12.41 8.88 6.63
N ASP A 278 -11.59 9.86 7.01
CA ASP A 278 -10.51 9.66 7.97
C ASP A 278 -11.01 9.78 9.41
N LEU A 279 -10.86 8.70 10.18
CA LEU A 279 -11.23 8.60 11.60
C LEU A 279 -10.04 8.83 12.54
N THR A 280 -8.85 9.12 12.01
CA THR A 280 -7.63 9.27 12.81
C THR A 280 -7.77 10.45 13.77
N PRO A 281 -7.53 10.26 15.09
CA PRO A 281 -7.56 11.37 16.05
C PRO A 281 -6.35 12.30 15.85
N ASP A 282 -6.44 13.49 16.45
CA ASP A 282 -5.29 14.38 16.57
C ASP A 282 -4.15 13.70 17.35
N ILE A 283 -2.91 13.96 16.95
CA ILE A 283 -1.73 13.32 17.51
C ILE A 283 -0.91 14.35 18.27
N ASP A 284 -0.67 14.12 19.56
CA ASP A 284 0.25 14.92 20.35
C ASP A 284 1.67 14.38 20.22
N HIS A 285 2.57 15.24 19.84
CA HIS A 285 3.99 14.96 19.73
C HIS A 285 4.77 15.81 20.73
N PHE A 286 5.60 15.16 21.55
CA PHE A 286 6.45 15.81 22.52
C PHE A 286 7.89 15.74 22.06
N TYR A 287 8.60 16.86 22.17
CA TYR A 287 10.04 16.92 21.97
C TYR A 287 10.66 17.86 23.00
N LYS A 288 11.93 17.61 23.31
CA LYS A 288 12.70 18.36 24.27
C LYS A 288 13.88 19.00 23.54
N ASN A 289 13.97 20.31 23.64
CA ASN A 289 15.13 21.03 23.14
C ASN A 289 16.32 20.77 24.05
N TYR A 290 17.44 20.33 23.48
CA TYR A 290 18.62 19.94 24.27
C TYR A 290 19.36 21.13 24.86
N HIS A 291 19.30 22.32 24.24
CA HIS A 291 20.04 23.50 24.71
C HIS A 291 19.41 24.18 25.92
N ASP A 292 18.12 24.35 25.95
CA ASP A 292 17.41 25.07 27.02
C ASP A 292 16.57 24.16 27.92
N ASN A 293 16.62 22.85 27.67
CA ASN A 293 15.91 21.82 28.42
C ASN A 293 14.39 22.02 28.46
N THR A 294 13.84 22.81 27.51
CA THR A 294 12.41 23.05 27.42
C THR A 294 11.68 21.89 26.75
N SER A 295 10.55 21.51 27.31
CA SER A 295 9.66 20.51 26.69
C SER A 295 8.59 21.21 25.91
N VAL A 296 8.43 20.82 24.65
CA VAL A 296 7.42 21.38 23.74
C VAL A 296 6.42 20.30 23.36
N ARG A 297 5.13 20.63 23.47
CA ARG A 297 4.03 19.80 22.96
C ARG A 297 3.56 20.39 21.64
N LYS A 298 3.54 19.57 20.60
CA LYS A 298 3.00 19.92 19.29
C LYS A 298 1.85 19.00 18.94
N THR A 299 0.64 19.53 18.82
CA THR A 299 -0.53 18.77 18.37
C THR A 299 -0.58 18.79 16.84
N ILE A 300 -0.51 17.62 16.23
CA ILE A 300 -0.73 17.44 14.80
C ILE A 300 -2.22 17.27 14.59
N LYS A 301 -2.87 18.35 14.18
CA LYS A 301 -4.30 18.34 13.91
C LYS A 301 -4.62 17.56 12.65
N LYS A 302 -5.75 16.87 12.67
CA LYS A 302 -6.37 16.29 11.50
C LYS A 302 -6.69 17.43 10.53
N HIS A 303 -6.07 17.41 9.35
CA HIS A 303 -6.54 18.27 8.28
C HIS A 303 -7.83 17.64 7.74
N SER A 304 -8.96 18.29 8.02
CA SER A 304 -10.20 17.99 7.30
C SER A 304 -9.95 18.27 5.83
N LEU A 305 -10.08 17.24 5.01
CA LEU A 305 -10.12 17.34 3.56
C LEU A 305 -11.34 18.11 3.10
#